data_26edea205b27d1d9261aa1d8953dbf7d
#
_entry.id   26edea205b27d1d9261aa1d8953dbf7d
#
_cell.length_a   1.000
_cell.length_b   1.000
_cell.length_c   1.000
_cell.angle_alpha   90.00
_cell.angle_beta   90.00
_cell.angle_gamma   90.00
#
_symmetry.space_group_name_H-M   'P 1'
#
loop_
_entity.id
_entity.type
_entity.pdbx_description
1 polymer ?
#
loop_
_entity_poly.entity_id
_entity_poly.type
_entity_poly.pdbx_seq_one_letter_code
_entity_poly.pdbx_strand_id
1 'polypeptide(L)'
;MTKIKKVAVLGAGLMGSGIAAQIANAGYPVILLDIVPKDAGDDRSKLARGAIEKMKQAKPPVFMGRNSHKNITPANLEDDLEQLKTCDWVVEVVLEDLDIKHQTYKKIAPHLKKGAIISSNTSTIPLEMLVEPMDQDFKDNFVITHFFNPPRYMRLLELVSAPNTNNAAVEAVRDFCDVQLGKGVVVCNDTPGFIANRLGVFWLTTALNTAIEQGISVEAADAVMSKPVGIPKTGVFGLLDLIGIDLMPHLSKSLLSTLPDEDAYRDSFVDHAFLHSMIQDGFTGRKGKGGFYRIDTSEGKKEKQALSLHPDNFDLGQYKPAQKIDLESIKAGRQGLKAVLETEDEGGRFAKTVLLETLAYAASLVGEIADTVADIDEAMRLGYNWKQGPFEMIDALGVDWFVSELKAKGIDVPAIMDRLDGQSFYTVKGEKPHYFGTDGKYHPVERAEGVLLLSDIKLASDPLIKTDSASVWDIGEHILCFEFTGKMNALDEPVFDAYHKAIDLIGDGKGKYKGLVVYNEGAHFSAGANLAMAIEAMKAGRFEDVARLVKGGQEAYMALKFAPFPVVAAPFGMALGGGCEILLHVDHVQAHAETYAGLVEVGVGLIPGWGGCKEMLLRYQAREAG
;
A
#
# COMPACT_ATOMS: atom_id res chain seq x y z
N MET A 1 17.07 -20.52 12.81
CA MET A 1 16.65 -19.16 12.41
C MET A 1 16.73 -18.22 13.60
N THR A 2 17.39 -17.09 13.47
CA THR A 2 17.44 -16.05 14.51
C THR A 2 16.04 -15.44 14.65
N LYS A 3 15.35 -15.71 15.75
CA LYS A 3 14.00 -15.18 15.97
C LYS A 3 14.11 -13.79 16.57
N ILE A 4 13.63 -12.76 15.88
CA ILE A 4 13.57 -11.38 16.38
C ILE A 4 12.52 -11.32 17.49
N LYS A 5 12.93 -10.91 18.70
CA LYS A 5 12.07 -10.77 19.88
C LYS A 5 12.06 -9.36 20.45
N LYS A 6 13.13 -8.60 20.22
CA LYS A 6 13.29 -7.23 20.71
C LYS A 6 14.07 -6.40 19.70
N VAL A 7 13.60 -5.18 19.44
CA VAL A 7 14.15 -4.29 18.43
C VAL A 7 14.61 -2.98 19.08
N ALA A 8 15.69 -2.40 18.56
CA ALA A 8 16.06 -1.02 18.85
C ALA A 8 15.88 -0.18 17.58
N VAL A 9 15.40 1.04 17.73
CA VAL A 9 15.27 2.04 16.65
C VAL A 9 16.10 3.26 17.03
N LEU A 10 17.05 3.63 16.17
CA LEU A 10 17.97 4.76 16.38
C LEU A 10 17.50 5.96 15.55
N GLY A 11 17.09 7.01 16.24
CA GLY A 11 16.47 8.20 15.67
C GLY A 11 14.96 8.23 15.94
N ALA A 12 14.50 9.22 16.70
CA ALA A 12 13.09 9.42 17.06
C ALA A 12 12.40 10.48 16.16
N GLY A 13 12.91 10.64 14.94
CA GLY A 13 12.29 11.46 13.89
C GLY A 13 10.98 10.85 13.39
N LEU A 14 10.42 11.41 12.30
CA LEU A 14 9.14 10.97 11.71
C LEU A 14 9.14 9.49 11.37
N MET A 15 10.16 9.02 10.62
CA MET A 15 10.24 7.62 10.22
C MET A 15 10.58 6.70 11.38
N GLY A 16 11.59 7.01 12.19
CA GLY A 16 11.99 6.14 13.28
C GLY A 16 10.91 5.96 14.34
N SER A 17 10.20 7.03 14.72
CA SER A 17 9.06 6.90 15.62
C SER A 17 7.92 6.07 15.00
N GLY A 18 7.63 6.25 13.70
CA GLY A 18 6.64 5.46 12.97
C GLY A 18 6.99 3.98 12.89
N ILE A 19 8.27 3.63 12.64
CA ILE A 19 8.77 2.25 12.62
C ILE A 19 8.68 1.63 14.02
N ALA A 20 9.11 2.36 15.05
CA ALA A 20 8.98 1.92 16.44
C ALA A 20 7.51 1.64 16.81
N ALA A 21 6.59 2.49 16.36
CA ALA A 21 5.16 2.30 16.60
C ALA A 21 4.62 1.06 15.86
N GLN A 22 5.05 0.81 14.61
CA GLN A 22 4.62 -0.38 13.86
C GLN A 22 5.08 -1.68 14.54
N ILE A 23 6.31 -1.73 15.00
CA ILE A 23 6.84 -2.88 15.76
C ILE A 23 6.08 -3.05 17.09
N ALA A 24 5.82 -1.95 17.79
CA ALA A 24 5.04 -1.95 19.03
C ALA A 24 3.57 -2.36 18.82
N ASN A 25 2.97 -2.02 17.68
CA ASN A 25 1.63 -2.46 17.28
C ASN A 25 1.56 -3.98 17.08
N ALA A 26 2.63 -4.59 16.62
CA ALA A 26 2.77 -6.05 16.50
C ALA A 26 3.02 -6.75 17.86
N GLY A 27 3.08 -5.98 18.96
CA GLY A 27 3.23 -6.53 20.31
C GLY A 27 4.69 -6.75 20.75
N TYR A 28 5.67 -6.32 19.96
CA TYR A 28 7.08 -6.49 20.27
C TYR A 28 7.66 -5.33 21.10
N PRO A 29 8.55 -5.61 22.07
CA PRO A 29 9.25 -4.58 22.81
C PRO A 29 10.25 -3.84 21.91
N VAL A 30 10.22 -2.50 21.99
CA VAL A 30 11.07 -1.60 21.21
C VAL A 30 11.80 -0.64 22.15
N ILE A 31 13.08 -0.42 21.88
CA ILE A 31 13.82 0.69 22.47
C ILE A 31 13.93 1.77 21.40
N LEU A 32 13.42 2.95 21.68
CA LEU A 32 13.53 4.12 20.79
C LEU A 32 14.61 5.05 21.35
N LEU A 33 15.75 5.14 20.64
CA LEU A 33 16.89 5.96 21.03
C LEU A 33 17.03 7.19 20.14
N ASP A 34 17.42 8.30 20.74
CA ASP A 34 17.83 9.51 20.02
C ASP A 34 19.02 10.18 20.71
N ILE A 35 19.57 11.21 20.11
CA ILE A 35 20.63 12.01 20.72
C ILE A 35 20.12 12.71 22.00
N VAL A 36 21.02 13.03 22.91
CA VAL A 36 20.74 13.90 24.03
C VAL A 36 20.76 15.35 23.54
N PRO A 37 19.64 16.07 23.53
CA PRO A 37 19.63 17.44 23.06
C PRO A 37 20.34 18.38 24.06
N LYS A 38 20.93 19.47 23.57
CA LYS A 38 21.69 20.42 24.38
C LYS A 38 20.90 21.00 25.57
N ASP A 39 19.59 21.07 25.42
CA ASP A 39 18.65 21.59 26.41
C ASP A 39 17.90 20.47 27.17
N ALA A 40 18.48 19.29 27.31
CA ALA A 40 17.85 18.12 27.92
C ALA A 40 17.43 18.32 29.37
N GLY A 41 18.18 19.11 30.15
CA GLY A 41 17.99 19.15 31.58
C GLY A 41 18.13 17.77 32.20
N ASP A 42 17.24 17.43 33.12
CA ASP A 42 17.21 16.12 33.80
C ASP A 42 16.61 15.02 32.92
N ASP A 43 15.85 15.34 31.85
CA ASP A 43 15.26 14.37 30.94
C ASP A 43 16.11 14.20 29.68
N ARG A 44 17.17 13.40 29.77
CA ARG A 44 18.11 13.16 28.67
C ARG A 44 17.52 12.35 27.51
N SER A 45 16.39 11.66 27.72
CA SER A 45 15.65 10.92 26.67
C SER A 45 14.41 11.67 26.17
N LYS A 46 14.34 13.01 26.38
CA LYS A 46 13.14 13.81 26.07
C LYS A 46 12.73 13.78 24.58
N LEU A 47 13.68 13.58 23.63
CA LEU A 47 13.35 13.47 22.22
C LEU A 47 12.52 12.20 21.95
N ALA A 48 12.98 11.05 22.39
CA ALA A 48 12.26 9.79 22.24
C ALA A 48 10.92 9.80 22.99
N ARG A 49 10.90 10.34 24.22
CA ARG A 49 9.68 10.50 25.01
C ARG A 49 8.69 11.45 24.33
N GLY A 50 9.15 12.59 23.85
CA GLY A 50 8.33 13.57 23.12
C GLY A 50 7.76 13.00 21.83
N ALA A 51 8.52 12.16 21.12
CA ALA A 51 8.03 11.47 19.93
C ALA A 51 6.88 10.50 20.27
N ILE A 52 6.99 9.72 21.36
CA ILE A 52 5.92 8.84 21.83
C ILE A 52 4.65 9.64 22.15
N GLU A 53 4.77 10.76 22.86
CA GLU A 53 3.61 11.59 23.19
C GLU A 53 2.95 12.23 21.95
N LYS A 54 3.75 12.66 20.96
CA LYS A 54 3.22 13.13 19.67
C LYS A 54 2.47 12.04 18.92
N MET A 55 3.01 10.81 18.90
CA MET A 55 2.36 9.66 18.24
C MET A 55 1.00 9.31 18.85
N LYS A 56 0.80 9.47 20.17
CA LYS A 56 -0.50 9.24 20.83
C LYS A 56 -1.60 10.18 20.34
N GLN A 57 -1.22 11.35 19.84
CA GLN A 57 -2.14 12.41 19.39
C GLN A 57 -2.22 12.53 17.87
N ALA A 58 -1.43 11.74 17.13
CA ALA A 58 -1.32 11.82 15.69
C ALA A 58 -2.64 11.53 14.98
N LYS A 59 -2.86 12.25 13.89
CA LYS A 59 -3.98 12.03 12.95
C LYS A 59 -3.42 11.96 11.53
N PRO A 60 -3.59 10.81 10.84
CA PRO A 60 -4.25 9.57 11.28
C PRO A 60 -3.50 8.91 12.45
N PRO A 61 -4.16 8.01 13.22
CA PRO A 61 -3.57 7.35 14.36
C PRO A 61 -2.37 6.48 13.99
N VAL A 62 -1.27 6.59 14.74
CA VAL A 62 -0.07 5.77 14.54
C VAL A 62 -0.18 4.43 15.28
N PHE A 63 -0.80 4.43 16.45
CA PHE A 63 -1.03 3.22 17.24
C PHE A 63 -2.34 2.53 16.86
N MET A 64 -2.32 1.21 16.70
CA MET A 64 -3.50 0.37 16.47
C MET A 64 -4.28 0.13 17.76
N GLY A 65 -3.57 -0.13 18.87
CA GLY A 65 -4.16 -0.39 20.17
C GLY A 65 -3.91 0.76 21.16
N ARG A 66 -4.84 0.98 22.10
CA ARG A 66 -4.71 2.01 23.16
C ARG A 66 -3.44 1.86 24.00
N ASN A 67 -2.91 0.65 24.12
CA ASN A 67 -1.76 0.31 24.95
C ASN A 67 -0.48 0.01 24.16
N SER A 68 -0.51 0.02 22.81
CA SER A 68 0.67 -0.32 21.98
C SER A 68 1.90 0.53 22.34
N HIS A 69 1.70 1.81 22.68
CA HIS A 69 2.76 2.71 23.09
C HIS A 69 3.56 2.23 24.31
N LYS A 70 2.99 1.37 25.17
CA LYS A 70 3.67 0.81 26.34
C LYS A 70 4.78 -0.18 25.98
N ASN A 71 4.79 -0.70 24.75
CA ASN A 71 5.86 -1.55 24.25
C ASN A 71 7.10 -0.74 23.81
N ILE A 72 7.05 0.61 23.83
CA ILE A 72 8.18 1.46 23.46
C ILE A 72 8.83 2.02 24.72
N THR A 73 10.11 1.72 24.90
CA THR A 73 10.96 2.30 25.95
C THR A 73 11.73 3.48 25.36
N PRO A 74 11.52 4.73 25.84
CA PRO A 74 12.33 5.86 25.42
C PRO A 74 13.73 5.79 26.01
N ALA A 75 14.75 6.05 25.22
CA ALA A 75 16.16 5.95 25.60
C ALA A 75 16.99 7.01 24.84
N ASN A 76 18.29 7.07 25.11
CA ASN A 76 19.22 7.94 24.42
C ASN A 76 20.53 7.26 24.05
N LEU A 77 21.25 7.83 23.08
CA LEU A 77 22.48 7.28 22.54
C LEU A 77 23.73 7.54 23.39
N GLU A 78 23.61 8.18 24.56
CA GLU A 78 24.73 8.44 25.47
C GLU A 78 24.72 7.48 26.65
N ASP A 79 23.56 7.29 27.29
CA ASP A 79 23.47 6.58 28.57
C ASP A 79 22.97 5.14 28.40
N ASP A 80 22.29 4.82 27.29
CA ASP A 80 21.46 3.62 27.17
C ASP A 80 21.98 2.59 26.16
N LEU A 81 23.18 2.77 25.60
CA LEU A 81 23.74 1.89 24.56
C LEU A 81 23.87 0.43 25.01
N GLU A 82 24.12 0.18 26.30
CA GLU A 82 24.21 -1.19 26.83
C GLU A 82 22.90 -1.99 26.65
N GLN A 83 21.76 -1.32 26.47
CA GLN A 83 20.49 -1.99 26.19
C GLN A 83 20.47 -2.68 24.82
N LEU A 84 21.32 -2.25 23.86
CA LEU A 84 21.45 -2.87 22.54
C LEU A 84 21.89 -4.33 22.62
N LYS A 85 22.63 -4.72 23.68
CA LYS A 85 23.01 -6.12 23.93
C LYS A 85 21.82 -7.06 24.11
N THR A 86 20.62 -6.51 24.31
CA THR A 86 19.37 -7.28 24.46
C THR A 86 18.52 -7.30 23.21
N CYS A 87 18.92 -6.58 22.16
CA CYS A 87 18.16 -6.44 20.92
C CYS A 87 18.65 -7.43 19.85
N ASP A 88 17.72 -8.05 19.15
CA ASP A 88 18.00 -8.98 18.06
C ASP A 88 18.13 -8.24 16.72
N TRP A 89 17.49 -7.07 16.60
CA TRP A 89 17.52 -6.22 15.42
C TRP A 89 17.66 -4.76 15.84
N VAL A 90 18.52 -4.00 15.15
CA VAL A 90 18.77 -2.59 15.35
C VAL A 90 18.48 -1.86 14.03
N VAL A 91 17.48 -0.99 14.01
CA VAL A 91 17.08 -0.20 12.85
C VAL A 91 17.62 1.21 12.97
N GLU A 92 18.51 1.60 12.08
CA GLU A 92 19.06 2.94 12.02
C GLU A 92 18.16 3.85 11.16
N VAL A 93 17.74 4.99 11.71
CA VAL A 93 16.86 5.98 11.10
C VAL A 93 17.32 7.41 11.46
N VAL A 94 18.64 7.60 11.53
CA VAL A 94 19.25 8.93 11.76
C VAL A 94 19.23 9.77 10.49
N LEU A 95 19.79 10.98 10.53
CA LEU A 95 19.83 11.86 9.38
C LEU A 95 20.47 11.18 8.16
N GLU A 96 19.99 11.50 6.96
CA GLU A 96 20.45 10.95 5.68
C GLU A 96 21.77 11.62 5.28
N ASP A 97 22.81 11.33 6.06
CA ASP A 97 24.17 11.83 5.93
C ASP A 97 25.15 10.71 6.25
N LEU A 98 26.07 10.42 5.33
CA LEU A 98 26.97 9.27 5.42
C LEU A 98 27.89 9.34 6.65
N ASP A 99 28.41 10.53 6.95
CA ASP A 99 29.34 10.73 8.07
C ASP A 99 28.61 10.52 9.41
N ILE A 100 27.38 11.02 9.53
CA ILE A 100 26.53 10.81 10.72
C ILE A 100 26.21 9.33 10.89
N LYS A 101 25.89 8.63 9.81
CA LYS A 101 25.62 7.18 9.84
C LYS A 101 26.88 6.39 10.27
N HIS A 102 28.03 6.69 9.68
CA HIS A 102 29.32 6.06 10.07
C HIS A 102 29.69 6.30 11.54
N GLN A 103 29.50 7.52 12.04
CA GLN A 103 29.70 7.84 13.47
C GLN A 103 28.76 7.04 14.35
N THR A 104 27.48 6.95 13.95
CA THR A 104 26.48 6.17 14.66
C THR A 104 26.84 4.68 14.71
N TYR A 105 27.23 4.09 13.57
CA TYR A 105 27.61 2.68 13.51
C TYR A 105 28.85 2.38 14.38
N LYS A 106 29.89 3.20 14.29
CA LYS A 106 31.09 3.08 15.15
C LYS A 106 30.74 3.19 16.63
N LYS A 107 29.77 4.03 16.98
CA LYS A 107 29.34 4.24 18.37
C LYS A 107 28.56 3.03 18.91
N ILE A 108 27.67 2.43 18.12
CA ILE A 108 26.82 1.32 18.57
C ILE A 108 27.49 -0.05 18.47
N ALA A 109 28.44 -0.25 17.54
CA ALA A 109 29.05 -1.57 17.27
C ALA A 109 29.57 -2.29 18.54
N PRO A 110 30.27 -1.65 19.49
CA PRO A 110 30.73 -2.31 20.71
C PRO A 110 29.62 -2.77 21.66
N HIS A 111 28.39 -2.26 21.48
CA HIS A 111 27.24 -2.50 22.33
C HIS A 111 26.22 -3.46 21.70
N LEU A 112 26.46 -3.95 20.50
CA LEU A 112 25.56 -4.87 19.84
C LEU A 112 25.58 -6.25 20.47
N LYS A 113 24.44 -6.92 20.45
CA LYS A 113 24.36 -8.35 20.75
C LYS A 113 25.10 -9.12 19.64
N LYS A 114 25.89 -10.12 20.01
CA LYS A 114 26.55 -10.98 19.01
C LYS A 114 25.52 -11.58 18.02
N GLY A 115 25.75 -11.38 16.74
CA GLY A 115 24.85 -11.82 15.67
C GLY A 115 23.52 -11.05 15.63
N ALA A 116 23.46 -9.84 16.21
CA ALA A 116 22.35 -8.93 16.02
C ALA A 116 22.31 -8.46 14.55
N ILE A 117 21.11 -8.32 14.03
CA ILE A 117 20.91 -7.77 12.68
C ILE A 117 20.90 -6.24 12.79
N ILE A 118 21.57 -5.60 11.86
CA ILE A 118 21.57 -4.14 11.74
C ILE A 118 20.90 -3.78 10.41
N SER A 119 20.06 -2.77 10.42
CA SER A 119 19.54 -2.23 9.17
C SER A 119 19.51 -0.72 9.15
N SER A 120 19.65 -0.13 7.95
CA SER A 120 19.39 1.29 7.72
C SER A 120 18.05 1.48 7.02
N ASN A 121 17.36 2.57 7.35
CA ASN A 121 16.16 3.03 6.62
C ASN A 121 16.54 4.10 5.57
N THR A 122 17.78 4.11 5.09
CA THR A 122 18.21 4.98 4.00
C THR A 122 17.30 4.81 2.79
N SER A 123 17.13 5.87 2.02
CA SER A 123 16.36 5.85 0.77
C SER A 123 17.24 5.97 -0.47
N THR A 124 18.53 6.32 -0.31
CA THR A 124 19.37 6.69 -1.45
C THR A 124 20.84 6.33 -1.31
N ILE A 125 21.35 6.08 -0.10
CA ILE A 125 22.76 5.77 0.11
C ILE A 125 22.99 4.27 -0.10
N PRO A 126 23.86 3.87 -1.04
CA PRO A 126 24.18 2.45 -1.28
C PRO A 126 24.69 1.72 -0.03
N LEU A 127 24.32 0.46 0.10
CA LEU A 127 24.70 -0.38 1.24
C LEU A 127 26.21 -0.46 1.42
N GLU A 128 26.95 -0.67 0.32
CA GLU A 128 28.41 -0.76 0.38
C GLU A 128 29.05 0.48 1.01
N MET A 129 28.56 1.68 0.66
CA MET A 129 29.05 2.93 1.24
C MET A 129 28.75 3.03 2.73
N LEU A 130 27.54 2.60 3.14
CA LEU A 130 27.13 2.63 4.56
C LEU A 130 28.05 1.79 5.45
N VAL A 131 28.46 0.62 4.99
CA VAL A 131 29.23 -0.32 5.81
C VAL A 131 30.75 -0.27 5.57
N GLU A 132 31.23 0.58 4.65
CA GLU A 132 32.63 0.64 4.26
C GLU A 132 33.60 0.66 5.45
N PRO A 133 33.46 1.51 6.49
CA PRO A 133 34.40 1.61 7.61
C PRO A 133 34.18 0.57 8.71
N MET A 134 33.23 -0.39 8.53
CA MET A 134 32.87 -1.36 9.55
C MET A 134 33.61 -2.67 9.37
N ASP A 135 33.69 -3.47 10.45
CA ASP A 135 34.27 -4.80 10.40
C ASP A 135 33.36 -5.82 9.67
N GLN A 136 33.90 -7.01 9.40
CA GLN A 136 33.21 -8.01 8.61
C GLN A 136 31.98 -8.58 9.33
N ASP A 137 32.00 -8.74 10.66
CA ASP A 137 30.84 -9.25 11.41
C ASP A 137 29.66 -8.27 11.32
N PHE A 138 29.91 -6.97 11.35
CA PHE A 138 28.91 -5.94 11.13
C PHE A 138 28.37 -6.00 9.69
N LYS A 139 29.25 -6.08 8.67
CA LYS A 139 28.88 -6.15 7.25
C LYS A 139 28.02 -7.38 6.94
N ASP A 140 28.40 -8.55 7.49
CA ASP A 140 27.70 -9.81 7.25
C ASP A 140 26.26 -9.81 7.82
N ASN A 141 25.96 -8.98 8.80
CA ASN A 141 24.64 -8.88 9.43
C ASN A 141 23.91 -7.57 9.11
N PHE A 142 24.35 -6.84 8.08
CA PHE A 142 23.75 -5.57 7.69
C PHE A 142 22.85 -5.73 6.47
N VAL A 143 21.67 -5.09 6.52
CA VAL A 143 20.70 -4.99 5.41
C VAL A 143 20.16 -3.56 5.33
N ILE A 144 19.52 -3.19 4.24
CA ILE A 144 18.66 -2.01 4.19
C ILE A 144 17.21 -2.47 4.32
N THR A 145 16.45 -1.79 5.17
CA THR A 145 14.99 -1.97 5.33
C THR A 145 14.33 -0.61 5.11
N HIS A 146 13.97 -0.34 3.86
CA HIS A 146 13.39 0.93 3.49
C HIS A 146 11.87 0.91 3.68
N PHE A 147 11.41 1.50 4.79
CA PHE A 147 10.00 1.69 5.10
C PHE A 147 9.46 2.96 4.44
N PHE A 148 8.20 2.94 4.07
CA PHE A 148 7.50 4.09 3.49
C PHE A 148 6.63 4.82 4.52
N ASN A 149 6.51 6.13 4.36
CA ASN A 149 5.75 7.01 5.26
C ASN A 149 4.26 7.05 4.88
N PRO A 150 3.32 6.83 5.82
CA PRO A 150 3.52 6.42 7.22
C PRO A 150 3.72 4.90 7.35
N PRO A 151 4.67 4.43 8.18
CA PRO A 151 4.98 2.98 8.28
C PRO A 151 3.80 2.08 8.64
N ARG A 152 2.79 2.58 9.37
CA ARG A 152 1.57 1.85 9.67
C ARG A 152 0.75 1.52 8.41
N TYR A 153 0.59 2.49 7.52
CA TYR A 153 -0.37 2.41 6.40
C TYR A 153 0.26 1.95 5.10
N MET A 154 1.53 2.29 4.89
CA MET A 154 2.26 1.90 3.69
C MET A 154 2.78 0.47 3.84
N ARG A 155 2.31 -0.41 2.97
CA ARG A 155 2.65 -1.84 3.07
C ARG A 155 4.01 -2.18 2.51
N LEU A 156 4.54 -1.40 1.56
CA LEU A 156 5.85 -1.66 0.96
C LEU A 156 6.96 -1.60 2.01
N LEU A 157 7.84 -2.59 1.95
CA LEU A 157 9.16 -2.58 2.56
C LEU A 157 10.16 -3.09 1.52
N GLU A 158 11.07 -2.24 1.11
CA GLU A 158 12.18 -2.63 0.23
C GLU A 158 13.31 -3.21 1.09
N LEU A 159 13.74 -4.41 0.74
CA LEU A 159 14.81 -5.13 1.42
C LEU A 159 16.01 -5.24 0.49
N VAL A 160 17.15 -4.68 0.90
CA VAL A 160 18.41 -4.75 0.15
C VAL A 160 19.47 -5.46 1.00
N SER A 161 20.22 -6.34 0.37
CA SER A 161 21.35 -7.07 0.98
C SER A 161 22.52 -7.13 0.02
N ALA A 162 23.74 -7.20 0.57
CA ALA A 162 24.92 -7.45 -0.22
C ALA A 162 25.06 -8.96 -0.54
N PRO A 163 25.80 -9.36 -1.59
CA PRO A 163 26.00 -10.77 -1.95
C PRO A 163 26.59 -11.64 -0.83
N ASN A 164 27.33 -11.06 0.08
CA ASN A 164 27.96 -11.72 1.22
C ASN A 164 27.18 -11.54 2.53
N THR A 165 26.04 -10.86 2.52
CA THR A 165 25.20 -10.75 3.72
C THR A 165 24.71 -12.13 4.16
N ASN A 166 24.71 -12.38 5.47
CA ASN A 166 24.25 -13.62 6.06
C ASN A 166 22.78 -13.91 5.71
N ASN A 167 22.53 -14.94 4.91
CA ASN A 167 21.18 -15.33 4.50
C ASN A 167 20.22 -15.51 5.68
N ALA A 168 20.69 -16.01 6.82
CA ALA A 168 19.83 -16.15 7.99
C ALA A 168 19.40 -14.81 8.59
N ALA A 169 20.19 -13.74 8.43
CA ALA A 169 19.82 -12.39 8.83
C ALA A 169 18.76 -11.81 7.86
N VAL A 170 18.98 -11.98 6.55
CA VAL A 170 18.04 -11.53 5.50
C VAL A 170 16.67 -12.19 5.70
N GLU A 171 16.63 -13.52 5.82
CA GLU A 171 15.40 -14.28 6.02
C GLU A 171 14.70 -13.92 7.35
N ALA A 172 15.44 -13.72 8.44
CA ALA A 172 14.85 -13.35 9.72
C ALA A 172 14.17 -11.97 9.67
N VAL A 173 14.76 -10.99 8.99
CA VAL A 173 14.15 -9.66 8.81
C VAL A 173 12.97 -9.73 7.86
N ARG A 174 13.10 -10.44 6.73
CA ARG A 174 12.03 -10.65 5.76
C ARG A 174 10.81 -11.28 6.43
N ASP A 175 10.97 -12.41 7.11
CA ASP A 175 9.88 -13.12 7.79
C ASP A 175 9.24 -12.25 8.89
N PHE A 176 10.06 -11.52 9.66
CA PHE A 176 9.55 -10.64 10.70
C PHE A 176 8.73 -9.49 10.12
N CYS A 177 9.23 -8.85 9.07
CA CYS A 177 8.54 -7.73 8.43
C CYS A 177 7.25 -8.19 7.72
N ASP A 178 7.26 -9.32 7.03
CA ASP A 178 6.08 -9.89 6.38
C ASP A 178 5.07 -10.38 7.44
N VAL A 179 5.42 -11.37 8.25
CA VAL A 179 4.47 -12.08 9.12
C VAL A 179 4.07 -11.26 10.33
N GLN A 180 5.00 -10.54 10.98
CA GLN A 180 4.70 -9.82 12.22
C GLN A 180 4.28 -8.37 11.97
N LEU A 181 4.89 -7.68 11.01
CA LEU A 181 4.58 -6.29 10.72
C LEU A 181 3.53 -6.12 9.61
N GLY A 182 3.18 -7.18 8.87
CA GLY A 182 2.20 -7.14 7.78
C GLY A 182 2.69 -6.34 6.57
N LYS A 183 4.01 -6.33 6.32
CA LYS A 183 4.61 -5.68 5.16
C LYS A 183 4.59 -6.60 3.94
N GLY A 184 4.46 -6.01 2.76
CA GLY A 184 4.88 -6.66 1.53
C GLY A 184 6.37 -6.40 1.34
N VAL A 185 7.19 -7.42 1.55
CA VAL A 185 8.63 -7.30 1.45
C VAL A 185 9.05 -7.57 0.01
N VAL A 186 9.64 -6.56 -0.62
CA VAL A 186 10.17 -6.63 -1.99
C VAL A 186 11.69 -6.61 -1.92
N VAL A 187 12.32 -7.59 -2.56
CA VAL A 187 13.77 -7.64 -2.66
C VAL A 187 14.23 -6.72 -3.78
N CYS A 188 15.16 -5.83 -3.46
CA CYS A 188 15.72 -4.85 -4.39
C CYS A 188 17.22 -5.01 -4.51
N ASN A 189 17.77 -4.65 -5.67
CA ASN A 189 19.21 -4.52 -5.84
C ASN A 189 19.70 -3.21 -5.18
N ASP A 190 20.98 -3.18 -4.80
CA ASP A 190 21.60 -2.01 -4.17
C ASP A 190 21.88 -0.92 -5.19
N THR A 191 20.81 -0.22 -5.59
CA THR A 191 20.85 0.84 -6.60
C THR A 191 20.21 2.13 -6.07
N PRO A 192 20.60 3.30 -6.57
CA PRO A 192 20.06 4.59 -6.11
C PRO A 192 18.54 4.67 -6.23
N GLY A 193 17.85 4.93 -5.10
CA GLY A 193 16.40 5.04 -5.04
C GLY A 193 15.65 3.72 -5.08
N PHE A 194 16.35 2.58 -5.11
CA PHE A 194 15.80 1.21 -5.19
C PHE A 194 14.75 1.08 -6.31
N ILE A 195 13.56 0.57 -6.04
CA ILE A 195 12.50 0.47 -7.04
C ILE A 195 11.55 1.65 -6.95
N ALA A 196 10.91 1.85 -5.81
CA ALA A 196 9.76 2.73 -5.72
C ALA A 196 10.14 4.21 -5.82
N ASN A 197 11.23 4.65 -5.19
CA ASN A 197 11.69 6.03 -5.35
C ASN A 197 12.23 6.27 -6.76
N ARG A 198 12.96 5.32 -7.34
CA ARG A 198 13.48 5.43 -8.70
C ARG A 198 12.36 5.68 -9.72
N LEU A 199 11.38 4.79 -9.75
CA LEU A 199 10.25 4.87 -10.68
C LEU A 199 9.27 5.98 -10.30
N GLY A 200 9.00 6.17 -9.01
CA GLY A 200 8.05 7.16 -8.54
C GLY A 200 8.50 8.59 -8.81
N VAL A 201 9.78 8.90 -8.59
CA VAL A 201 10.35 10.22 -8.90
C VAL A 201 10.35 10.47 -10.41
N PHE A 202 10.73 9.47 -11.21
CA PHE A 202 10.63 9.54 -12.67
C PHE A 202 9.20 9.84 -13.13
N TRP A 203 8.23 9.05 -12.68
CA TRP A 203 6.81 9.23 -13.00
C TRP A 203 6.30 10.63 -12.65
N LEU A 204 6.58 11.12 -11.43
CA LEU A 204 6.12 12.43 -10.96
C LEU A 204 6.79 13.58 -11.73
N THR A 205 8.08 13.46 -12.04
CA THR A 205 8.82 14.44 -12.85
C THR A 205 8.30 14.50 -14.28
N THR A 206 8.14 13.34 -14.92
CA THR A 206 7.57 13.23 -16.27
C THR A 206 6.17 13.83 -16.33
N ALA A 207 5.32 13.53 -15.35
CA ALA A 207 3.97 14.07 -15.31
C ALA A 207 3.94 15.58 -15.12
N LEU A 208 4.82 16.14 -14.29
CA LEU A 208 4.94 17.59 -14.11
C LEU A 208 5.39 18.28 -15.40
N ASN A 209 6.45 17.77 -16.02
CA ASN A 209 6.98 18.32 -17.28
C ASN A 209 5.92 18.28 -18.39
N THR A 210 5.30 17.11 -18.58
CA THR A 210 4.25 16.92 -19.60
C THR A 210 3.06 17.85 -19.36
N ALA A 211 2.68 18.08 -18.10
CA ALA A 211 1.58 18.98 -17.78
C ALA A 211 1.89 20.43 -18.16
N ILE A 212 3.12 20.87 -17.95
CA ILE A 212 3.59 22.20 -18.34
C ILE A 212 3.65 22.31 -19.88
N GLU A 213 4.27 21.35 -20.54
CA GLU A 213 4.47 21.33 -21.99
C GLU A 213 3.14 21.31 -22.76
N GLN A 214 2.18 20.50 -22.30
CA GLN A 214 0.87 20.37 -22.94
C GLN A 214 -0.12 21.44 -22.48
N GLY A 215 0.19 22.21 -21.43
CA GLY A 215 -0.70 23.22 -20.87
C GLY A 215 -1.97 22.65 -20.22
N ILE A 216 -1.93 21.39 -19.78
CA ILE A 216 -3.08 20.75 -19.10
C ILE A 216 -3.20 21.27 -17.67
N SER A 217 -4.42 21.48 -17.19
CA SER A 217 -4.63 21.90 -15.80
C SER A 217 -4.31 20.80 -14.79
N VAL A 218 -3.94 21.20 -13.56
CA VAL A 218 -3.65 20.27 -12.45
C VAL A 218 -4.82 19.34 -12.20
N GLU A 219 -6.05 19.87 -12.29
CA GLU A 219 -7.27 19.10 -12.07
C GLU A 219 -7.54 18.08 -13.17
N ALA A 220 -7.28 18.44 -14.44
CA ALA A 220 -7.48 17.53 -15.57
C ALA A 220 -6.42 16.42 -15.56
N ALA A 221 -5.16 16.78 -15.29
CA ALA A 221 -4.07 15.81 -15.13
C ALA A 221 -4.35 14.80 -13.99
N ASP A 222 -4.75 15.27 -12.80
CA ASP A 222 -5.10 14.39 -11.67
C ASP A 222 -6.36 13.56 -11.95
N ALA A 223 -7.34 14.12 -12.64
CA ALA A 223 -8.58 13.41 -12.93
C ALA A 223 -8.35 12.20 -13.85
N VAL A 224 -7.51 12.35 -14.89
CA VAL A 224 -7.19 11.24 -15.79
C VAL A 224 -6.13 10.31 -15.18
N MET A 225 -5.05 10.86 -14.57
CA MET A 225 -3.98 10.09 -13.94
C MET A 225 -4.38 9.58 -12.54
N SER A 226 -5.59 9.03 -12.45
CA SER A 226 -6.13 8.44 -11.24
C SER A 226 -6.87 7.13 -11.55
N LYS A 227 -8.08 6.96 -11.04
CA LYS A 227 -8.89 5.73 -11.25
C LYS A 227 -9.01 5.27 -12.70
N PRO A 228 -9.11 6.16 -13.71
CA PRO A 228 -9.18 5.72 -15.11
C PRO A 228 -8.02 4.85 -15.56
N VAL A 229 -6.82 5.12 -15.05
CA VAL A 229 -5.59 4.37 -15.37
C VAL A 229 -5.13 3.46 -14.23
N GLY A 230 -6.01 3.19 -13.24
CA GLY A 230 -5.68 2.29 -12.13
C GLY A 230 -4.79 2.89 -11.03
N ILE A 231 -4.66 4.21 -10.96
CA ILE A 231 -3.91 4.95 -9.95
C ILE A 231 -4.88 5.50 -8.87
N PRO A 232 -4.43 5.72 -7.61
CA PRO A 232 -5.28 6.29 -6.58
C PRO A 232 -5.88 7.65 -6.96
N LYS A 233 -7.03 7.98 -6.34
CA LYS A 233 -7.77 9.22 -6.60
C LYS A 233 -6.95 10.52 -6.34
N THR A 234 -5.85 10.42 -5.64
CA THR A 234 -4.94 11.57 -5.42
C THR A 234 -4.40 12.13 -6.73
N GLY A 235 -4.23 11.30 -7.76
CA GLY A 235 -3.54 11.70 -8.97
C GLY A 235 -2.05 11.97 -8.73
N VAL A 236 -1.43 12.77 -9.57
CA VAL A 236 -0.01 13.16 -9.51
C VAL A 236 0.20 14.37 -8.60
N PHE A 237 -0.50 15.48 -8.87
CA PHE A 237 -0.34 16.73 -8.14
C PHE A 237 -0.87 16.65 -6.71
N GLY A 238 -1.99 15.97 -6.51
CA GLY A 238 -2.50 15.67 -5.18
C GLY A 238 -1.60 14.74 -4.38
N LEU A 239 -0.80 13.88 -5.03
CA LEU A 239 0.24 13.06 -4.40
C LEU A 239 1.44 13.92 -4.01
N LEU A 240 1.92 14.81 -4.88
CA LEU A 240 2.99 15.78 -4.58
C LEU A 240 2.63 16.64 -3.36
N ASP A 241 1.39 17.10 -3.28
CA ASP A 241 0.87 17.82 -2.11
C ASP A 241 0.82 16.96 -0.84
N LEU A 242 0.57 15.67 -0.99
CA LEU A 242 0.49 14.73 0.15
C LEU A 242 1.86 14.41 0.74
N ILE A 243 2.84 14.10 -0.12
CA ILE A 243 4.20 13.77 0.32
C ILE A 243 5.00 15.00 0.74
N GLY A 244 4.68 16.15 0.15
CA GLY A 244 5.34 17.43 0.32
C GLY A 244 6.24 17.78 -0.87
N ILE A 245 5.94 18.91 -1.49
CA ILE A 245 6.64 19.41 -2.69
C ILE A 245 8.14 19.60 -2.43
N ASP A 246 8.51 20.01 -1.22
CA ASP A 246 9.89 20.19 -0.78
C ASP A 246 10.73 18.90 -0.77
N LEU A 247 10.07 17.73 -0.80
CA LEU A 247 10.78 16.45 -0.88
C LEU A 247 11.36 16.20 -2.28
N MET A 248 10.68 16.68 -3.34
CA MET A 248 11.09 16.41 -4.73
C MET A 248 12.50 16.93 -5.06
N PRO A 249 12.89 18.19 -4.79
CA PRO A 249 14.25 18.65 -5.04
C PRO A 249 15.32 17.85 -4.29
N HIS A 250 15.03 17.37 -3.08
CA HIS A 250 15.95 16.55 -2.31
C HIS A 250 16.15 15.17 -2.94
N LEU A 251 15.06 14.49 -3.32
CA LEU A 251 15.13 13.19 -3.99
C LEU A 251 15.81 13.30 -5.35
N SER A 252 15.43 14.31 -6.17
CA SER A 252 16.04 14.53 -7.48
C SER A 252 17.53 14.81 -7.36
N LYS A 253 17.95 15.67 -6.43
CA LYS A 253 19.37 15.95 -6.19
C LYS A 253 20.14 14.70 -5.80
N SER A 254 19.57 13.87 -4.93
CA SER A 254 20.19 12.63 -4.50
C SER A 254 20.35 11.65 -5.67
N LEU A 255 19.30 11.44 -6.45
CA LEU A 255 19.35 10.59 -7.64
C LEU A 255 20.36 11.09 -8.66
N LEU A 256 20.32 12.38 -9.02
CA LEU A 256 21.27 12.98 -9.98
C LEU A 256 22.73 12.90 -9.53
N SER A 257 23.00 12.83 -8.22
CA SER A 257 24.37 12.70 -7.70
C SER A 257 24.90 11.27 -7.74
N THR A 258 24.03 10.26 -7.91
CA THR A 258 24.38 8.83 -7.76
C THR A 258 24.07 8.00 -9.00
N LEU A 259 23.14 8.45 -9.86
CA LEU A 259 22.79 7.73 -11.08
C LEU A 259 23.89 7.81 -12.13
N PRO A 260 24.05 6.77 -12.99
CA PRO A 260 24.92 6.80 -14.15
C PRO A 260 24.61 7.97 -15.09
N ASP A 261 25.59 8.40 -15.87
CA ASP A 261 25.41 9.53 -16.79
C ASP A 261 24.41 9.23 -17.92
N GLU A 262 24.23 7.95 -18.26
CA GLU A 262 23.34 7.46 -19.30
C GLU A 262 21.91 7.19 -18.80
N ASP A 263 21.62 7.44 -17.52
CA ASP A 263 20.31 7.20 -16.98
C ASP A 263 19.25 8.16 -17.52
N ALA A 264 18.14 7.62 -18.04
CA ALA A 264 17.08 8.41 -18.67
C ALA A 264 16.42 9.43 -17.72
N TYR A 265 16.54 9.27 -16.39
CA TYR A 265 16.08 10.29 -15.46
C TYR A 265 16.82 11.61 -15.61
N ARG A 266 18.12 11.58 -15.97
CA ARG A 266 18.92 12.80 -16.17
C ARG A 266 18.37 13.65 -17.32
N ASP A 267 17.95 12.99 -18.40
CA ASP A 267 17.37 13.66 -19.56
C ASP A 267 15.96 14.20 -19.28
N SER A 268 15.22 13.49 -18.42
CA SER A 268 13.86 13.87 -18.02
C SER A 268 13.83 14.96 -16.94
N PHE A 269 14.92 15.19 -16.22
CA PHE A 269 14.92 16.14 -15.10
C PHE A 269 14.95 17.59 -15.58
N VAL A 270 13.97 18.36 -15.12
CA VAL A 270 13.93 19.83 -15.29
C VAL A 270 13.83 20.49 -13.92
N ASP A 271 14.76 21.40 -13.63
CA ASP A 271 14.73 22.18 -12.39
C ASP A 271 13.81 23.41 -12.55
N HIS A 272 12.55 23.25 -12.18
CA HIS A 272 11.54 24.29 -12.33
C HIS A 272 11.65 25.38 -11.26
N ALA A 273 11.97 26.60 -11.66
CA ALA A 273 12.12 27.74 -10.75
C ALA A 273 10.86 28.03 -9.90
N PHE A 274 9.67 27.79 -10.44
CA PHE A 274 8.43 28.01 -9.69
C PHE A 274 8.29 27.08 -8.46
N LEU A 275 8.82 25.86 -8.51
CA LEU A 275 8.80 24.93 -7.36
C LEU A 275 9.64 25.48 -6.20
N HIS A 276 10.82 26.03 -6.51
CA HIS A 276 11.66 26.67 -5.49
C HIS A 276 10.96 27.88 -4.87
N SER A 277 10.29 28.69 -5.69
CA SER A 277 9.48 29.82 -5.22
C SER A 277 8.34 29.39 -4.32
N MET A 278 7.59 28.33 -4.71
CA MET A 278 6.54 27.74 -3.87
C MET A 278 7.07 27.32 -2.50
N ILE A 279 8.18 26.58 -2.49
CA ILE A 279 8.81 26.08 -1.26
C ILE A 279 9.26 27.24 -0.36
N GLN A 280 9.93 28.25 -0.94
CA GLN A 280 10.39 29.43 -0.23
C GLN A 280 9.25 30.22 0.41
N ASP A 281 8.10 30.32 -0.25
CA ASP A 281 6.91 30.99 0.23
C ASP A 281 6.08 30.13 1.21
N GLY A 282 6.50 28.87 1.46
CA GLY A 282 5.87 27.94 2.39
C GLY A 282 4.69 27.15 1.79
N PHE A 283 4.57 27.10 0.46
CA PHE A 283 3.61 26.28 -0.25
C PHE A 283 4.21 24.89 -0.54
N THR A 284 4.32 24.10 0.52
CA THR A 284 4.97 22.78 0.50
C THR A 284 3.99 21.61 0.47
N GLY A 285 2.75 21.84 0.04
CA GLY A 285 1.67 20.85 0.03
C GLY A 285 0.80 20.90 1.28
N ARG A 286 0.18 19.75 1.64
CA ARG A 286 -0.79 19.67 2.76
C ARG A 286 -0.22 20.01 4.13
N LYS A 287 1.08 19.90 4.31
CA LYS A 287 1.80 20.26 5.55
C LYS A 287 2.12 21.77 5.67
N GLY A 288 2.03 22.51 4.55
CA GLY A 288 2.31 23.94 4.45
C GLY A 288 1.06 24.78 4.27
N LYS A 289 1.23 25.93 3.62
CA LYS A 289 0.13 26.88 3.29
C LYS A 289 -0.78 26.38 2.16
N GLY A 290 -0.46 25.27 1.50
CA GLY A 290 -1.04 24.67 0.32
C GLY A 290 0.05 24.14 -0.58
N GLY A 291 -0.29 23.72 -1.78
CA GLY A 291 0.62 23.23 -2.82
C GLY A 291 0.00 23.45 -4.19
N PHE A 292 -0.06 22.43 -5.03
CA PHE A 292 -0.82 22.48 -6.29
C PHE A 292 -2.31 22.70 -6.04
N TYR A 293 -2.77 22.28 -4.86
CA TYR A 293 -4.10 22.61 -4.33
C TYR A 293 -3.98 23.33 -2.99
N ARG A 294 -4.92 24.24 -2.74
CA ARG A 294 -5.09 24.87 -1.42
C ARG A 294 -6.57 24.99 -1.05
N ILE A 295 -6.81 25.23 0.23
CA ILE A 295 -8.15 25.60 0.71
C ILE A 295 -8.10 27.08 1.08
N ASP A 296 -8.80 27.91 0.33
CA ASP A 296 -8.99 29.32 0.67
C ASP A 296 -10.14 29.47 1.66
N THR A 297 -9.93 30.34 2.67
CA THR A 297 -10.92 30.67 3.69
C THR A 297 -11.13 32.17 3.84
N SER A 298 -10.55 32.98 2.96
CA SER A 298 -10.52 34.44 3.04
C SER A 298 -11.93 35.07 3.04
N GLU A 299 -12.90 34.46 2.36
CA GLU A 299 -14.30 34.93 2.29
C GLU A 299 -15.23 34.24 3.30
N GLY A 300 -14.69 33.59 4.34
CA GLY A 300 -15.47 32.90 5.38
C GLY A 300 -16.09 31.56 4.93
N LYS A 301 -15.89 31.14 3.68
CA LYS A 301 -16.25 29.82 3.15
C LYS A 301 -14.98 29.08 2.75
N LYS A 302 -15.02 27.76 2.90
CA LYS A 302 -13.92 26.91 2.42
C LYS A 302 -14.06 26.69 0.92
N GLU A 303 -13.14 27.23 0.15
CA GLU A 303 -13.07 27.02 -1.30
C GLU A 303 -11.79 26.24 -1.63
N LYS A 304 -11.94 25.13 -2.37
CA LYS A 304 -10.79 24.42 -2.92
C LYS A 304 -10.33 25.16 -4.18
N GLN A 305 -9.05 25.53 -4.22
CA GLN A 305 -8.41 26.16 -5.36
C GLN A 305 -7.29 25.28 -5.90
N ALA A 306 -7.05 25.37 -7.21
CA ALA A 306 -5.97 24.71 -7.91
C ALA A 306 -5.03 25.76 -8.54
N LEU A 307 -3.74 25.42 -8.58
CA LEU A 307 -2.69 26.27 -9.18
C LEU A 307 -2.74 26.15 -10.70
N SER A 308 -2.80 27.28 -11.39
CA SER A 308 -2.53 27.36 -12.83
C SER A 308 -1.02 27.33 -13.02
N LEU A 309 -0.50 26.26 -13.64
CA LEU A 309 0.94 26.06 -13.79
C LEU A 309 1.56 27.13 -14.70
N HIS A 310 2.72 27.65 -14.26
CA HIS A 310 3.55 28.52 -15.06
C HIS A 310 5.02 28.11 -14.85
N PRO A 311 5.79 27.82 -15.91
CA PRO A 311 7.11 27.22 -15.77
C PRO A 311 8.13 28.11 -15.03
N ASP A 312 8.01 29.43 -15.16
CA ASP A 312 9.06 30.36 -14.74
C ASP A 312 8.80 30.99 -13.37
N ASN A 313 7.55 31.07 -12.92
CA ASN A 313 7.22 31.77 -11.68
C ASN A 313 6.06 31.16 -10.91
N PHE A 314 5.99 31.48 -9.63
CA PHE A 314 4.87 31.21 -8.76
C PHE A 314 4.30 32.54 -8.23
N ASP A 315 2.99 32.71 -8.34
CA ASP A 315 2.26 33.84 -7.80
C ASP A 315 0.90 33.39 -7.24
N LEU A 316 0.48 34.00 -6.13
CA LEU A 316 -0.79 33.67 -5.48
C LEU A 316 -2.03 33.91 -6.37
N GLY A 317 -1.92 34.82 -7.35
CA GLY A 317 -2.98 35.08 -8.34
C GLY A 317 -3.20 33.95 -9.35
N GLN A 318 -2.29 32.98 -9.40
CA GLN A 318 -2.41 31.78 -10.23
C GLN A 318 -3.42 30.76 -9.65
N TYR A 319 -3.79 30.86 -8.35
CA TYR A 319 -4.82 30.01 -7.79
C TYR A 319 -6.21 30.41 -8.26
N LYS A 320 -6.96 29.44 -8.74
CA LYS A 320 -8.35 29.60 -9.19
C LYS A 320 -9.24 28.53 -8.54
N PRO A 321 -10.55 28.80 -8.39
CA PRO A 321 -11.49 27.80 -7.90
C PRO A 321 -11.34 26.49 -8.67
N ALA A 322 -11.09 25.38 -7.96
CA ALA A 322 -10.89 24.08 -8.58
C ALA A 322 -12.15 23.60 -9.30
N GLN A 323 -11.98 23.17 -10.54
CA GLN A 323 -13.09 22.79 -11.41
C GLN A 323 -13.33 21.29 -11.42
N LYS A 324 -14.57 20.90 -11.67
CA LYS A 324 -14.90 19.51 -11.95
C LYS A 324 -14.59 19.23 -13.41
N ILE A 325 -13.74 18.24 -13.64
CA ILE A 325 -13.31 17.85 -14.98
C ILE A 325 -14.25 16.78 -15.54
N ASP A 326 -14.63 16.94 -16.79
CA ASP A 326 -15.43 15.98 -17.56
C ASP A 326 -14.78 15.78 -18.94
N LEU A 327 -13.93 14.75 -19.04
CA LEU A 327 -13.21 14.37 -20.25
C LEU A 327 -13.65 12.97 -20.71
N GLU A 328 -13.62 12.72 -22.02
CA GLU A 328 -13.95 11.41 -22.58
C GLU A 328 -12.92 10.35 -22.16
N SER A 329 -11.62 10.70 -22.03
CA SER A 329 -10.58 9.83 -21.49
C SER A 329 -10.89 9.32 -20.09
N ILE A 330 -11.50 10.14 -19.22
CA ILE A 330 -11.93 9.71 -17.89
C ILE A 330 -13.05 8.65 -17.97
N LYS A 331 -14.00 8.84 -18.89
CA LYS A 331 -15.11 7.91 -19.12
C LYS A 331 -14.61 6.59 -19.74
N ALA A 332 -13.63 6.69 -20.65
CA ALA A 332 -12.98 5.55 -21.30
C ALA A 332 -12.28 4.60 -20.31
N GLY A 333 -11.91 5.07 -19.11
CA GLY A 333 -11.36 4.21 -18.05
C GLY A 333 -12.27 3.04 -17.63
N ARG A 334 -13.56 3.07 -17.95
CA ARG A 334 -14.48 1.94 -17.76
C ARG A 334 -14.25 0.82 -18.78
N GLN A 335 -13.63 1.12 -19.91
CA GLN A 335 -13.32 0.18 -20.99
C GLN A 335 -11.90 -0.38 -20.87
N GLY A 336 -11.08 0.17 -19.97
CA GLY A 336 -9.72 -0.26 -19.67
C GLY A 336 -8.66 0.79 -19.99
N LEU A 337 -7.43 0.49 -19.61
CA LEU A 337 -6.28 1.39 -19.73
C LEU A 337 -6.04 1.84 -21.17
N LYS A 338 -6.05 0.92 -22.12
CA LYS A 338 -5.80 1.19 -23.54
C LYS A 338 -6.78 2.21 -24.11
N ALA A 339 -8.07 2.10 -23.76
CA ALA A 339 -9.09 3.03 -24.24
C ALA A 339 -8.84 4.47 -23.73
N VAL A 340 -8.30 4.64 -22.52
CA VAL A 340 -7.88 5.97 -22.01
C VAL A 340 -6.78 6.56 -22.89
N LEU A 341 -5.74 5.77 -23.17
CA LEU A 341 -4.56 6.25 -23.91
C LEU A 341 -4.84 6.47 -25.42
N GLU A 342 -5.85 5.84 -25.97
CA GLU A 342 -6.29 6.02 -27.37
C GLU A 342 -7.30 7.18 -27.52
N THR A 343 -7.75 7.80 -26.42
CA THR A 343 -8.66 8.95 -26.46
C THR A 343 -7.88 10.23 -26.77
N GLU A 344 -8.32 10.99 -27.80
CA GLU A 344 -7.60 12.15 -28.34
C GLU A 344 -7.90 13.49 -27.61
N ASP A 345 -8.50 13.47 -26.42
CA ASP A 345 -8.62 14.69 -25.60
C ASP A 345 -7.31 15.03 -24.86
N GLU A 346 -7.28 16.16 -24.17
CA GLU A 346 -6.08 16.60 -23.42
C GLU A 346 -5.65 15.59 -22.35
N GLY A 347 -6.63 14.94 -21.68
CA GLY A 347 -6.35 13.93 -20.65
C GLY A 347 -5.76 12.66 -21.23
N GLY A 348 -6.31 12.16 -22.36
CA GLY A 348 -5.79 10.95 -23.02
C GLY A 348 -4.37 11.16 -23.55
N ARG A 349 -4.09 12.31 -24.18
CA ARG A 349 -2.73 12.66 -24.64
C ARG A 349 -1.74 12.76 -23.49
N PHE A 350 -2.14 13.43 -22.40
CA PHE A 350 -1.31 13.53 -21.19
C PHE A 350 -0.99 12.15 -20.59
N ALA A 351 -2.03 11.34 -20.33
CA ALA A 351 -1.87 10.01 -19.77
C ALA A 351 -1.00 9.11 -20.67
N LYS A 352 -1.20 9.17 -21.98
CA LYS A 352 -0.40 8.41 -22.96
C LYS A 352 1.08 8.77 -22.88
N THR A 353 1.43 10.05 -22.87
CA THR A 353 2.83 10.49 -22.78
C THR A 353 3.46 10.02 -21.48
N VAL A 354 2.85 10.35 -20.34
CA VAL A 354 3.40 10.03 -19.01
C VAL A 354 3.56 8.51 -18.81
N LEU A 355 2.55 7.72 -19.19
CA LEU A 355 2.63 6.26 -18.98
C LEU A 355 3.59 5.59 -19.95
N LEU A 356 3.64 5.97 -21.23
CA LEU A 356 4.60 5.37 -22.16
C LEU A 356 6.05 5.56 -21.68
N GLU A 357 6.41 6.77 -21.26
CA GLU A 357 7.75 7.05 -20.75
C GLU A 357 8.03 6.32 -19.43
N THR A 358 7.09 6.35 -18.48
CA THR A 358 7.26 5.67 -17.19
C THR A 358 7.39 4.17 -17.34
N LEU A 359 6.55 3.54 -18.18
CA LEU A 359 6.58 2.11 -18.41
C LEU A 359 7.83 1.68 -19.18
N ALA A 360 8.29 2.48 -20.15
CA ALA A 360 9.54 2.24 -20.85
C ALA A 360 10.74 2.32 -19.90
N TYR A 361 10.76 3.33 -19.01
CA TYR A 361 11.80 3.45 -17.99
C TYR A 361 11.79 2.25 -17.03
N ALA A 362 10.62 1.82 -16.55
CA ALA A 362 10.54 0.62 -15.71
C ALA A 362 11.08 -0.63 -16.42
N ALA A 363 10.77 -0.79 -17.71
CA ALA A 363 11.22 -1.93 -18.50
C ALA A 363 12.73 -1.89 -18.81
N SER A 364 13.35 -0.70 -18.93
CA SER A 364 14.80 -0.56 -19.13
C SER A 364 15.61 -0.93 -17.88
N LEU A 365 15.00 -0.83 -16.69
CA LEU A 365 15.67 -1.07 -15.41
C LEU A 365 15.56 -2.50 -14.87
N VAL A 366 14.90 -3.41 -15.61
CA VAL A 366 14.82 -4.84 -15.20
C VAL A 366 16.21 -5.46 -15.18
N GLY A 367 16.58 -6.08 -14.07
CA GLY A 367 17.92 -6.62 -13.81
C GLY A 367 18.88 -5.59 -13.19
N GLU A 368 18.54 -4.29 -13.20
CA GLU A 368 19.28 -3.26 -12.49
C GLU A 368 18.70 -3.01 -11.10
N ILE A 369 17.44 -2.60 -11.00
CA ILE A 369 16.80 -2.24 -9.71
C ILE A 369 16.20 -3.44 -8.98
N ALA A 370 15.83 -4.48 -9.72
CA ALA A 370 15.35 -5.77 -9.22
C ALA A 370 15.58 -6.85 -10.28
N ASP A 371 15.71 -8.10 -9.83
CA ASP A 371 15.95 -9.24 -10.72
C ASP A 371 14.69 -9.68 -11.48
N THR A 372 13.50 -9.33 -10.97
CA THR A 372 12.23 -9.78 -11.54
C THR A 372 11.28 -8.63 -11.84
N VAL A 373 10.50 -8.78 -12.91
CA VAL A 373 9.39 -7.85 -13.23
C VAL A 373 8.30 -7.89 -12.16
N ALA A 374 8.15 -9.01 -11.47
CA ALA A 374 7.16 -9.19 -10.41
C ALA A 374 7.47 -8.35 -9.17
N ASP A 375 8.75 -8.22 -8.79
CA ASP A 375 9.19 -7.36 -7.68
C ASP A 375 8.95 -5.88 -8.00
N ILE A 376 9.23 -5.46 -9.24
CA ILE A 376 8.98 -4.08 -9.69
C ILE A 376 7.48 -3.77 -9.64
N ASP A 377 6.64 -4.66 -10.14
CA ASP A 377 5.18 -4.51 -10.10
C ASP A 377 4.66 -4.44 -8.67
N GLU A 378 5.14 -5.33 -7.80
CA GLU A 378 4.72 -5.36 -6.39
C GLU A 378 5.16 -4.09 -5.65
N ALA A 379 6.37 -3.58 -5.90
CA ALA A 379 6.84 -2.33 -5.31
C ALA A 379 5.93 -1.16 -5.68
N MET A 380 5.51 -1.04 -6.94
CA MET A 380 4.62 0.04 -7.38
C MET A 380 3.18 -0.14 -6.85
N ARG A 381 2.67 -1.37 -6.78
CA ARG A 381 1.38 -1.66 -6.16
C ARG A 381 1.36 -1.31 -4.67
N LEU A 382 2.38 -1.70 -3.92
CA LEU A 382 2.42 -1.50 -2.47
C LEU A 382 2.89 -0.09 -2.06
N GLY A 383 3.79 0.52 -2.84
CA GLY A 383 4.38 1.83 -2.57
C GLY A 383 3.51 3.00 -3.00
N TYR A 384 2.83 2.87 -4.15
CA TYR A 384 1.97 3.92 -4.70
C TYR A 384 0.49 3.54 -4.75
N ASN A 385 0.12 2.35 -4.26
CA ASN A 385 -1.23 1.80 -4.33
C ASN A 385 -1.79 1.75 -5.78
N TRP A 386 -0.95 1.53 -6.76
CA TRP A 386 -1.38 1.27 -8.12
C TRP A 386 -2.16 -0.06 -8.18
N LYS A 387 -3.20 -0.10 -9.00
CA LYS A 387 -4.00 -1.32 -9.17
C LYS A 387 -3.22 -2.42 -9.91
N GLN A 388 -2.40 -2.01 -10.86
CA GLN A 388 -1.52 -2.84 -11.67
C GLN A 388 -0.12 -2.25 -11.61
N GLY A 389 0.90 -3.10 -11.57
CA GLY A 389 2.28 -2.67 -11.71
C GLY A 389 2.62 -2.34 -13.17
N PRO A 390 3.82 -1.81 -13.44
CA PRO A 390 4.25 -1.41 -14.78
C PRO A 390 4.10 -2.51 -15.85
N PHE A 391 4.52 -3.71 -15.55
CA PHE A 391 4.49 -4.84 -16.52
C PHE A 391 3.09 -5.40 -16.71
N GLU A 392 2.28 -5.43 -15.67
CA GLU A 392 0.85 -5.74 -15.77
C GLU A 392 0.12 -4.68 -16.62
N MET A 393 0.52 -3.40 -16.55
CA MET A 393 -0.02 -2.34 -17.41
C MET A 393 0.40 -2.53 -18.87
N ILE A 394 1.66 -2.90 -19.14
CA ILE A 394 2.13 -3.20 -20.50
C ILE A 394 1.33 -4.35 -21.10
N ASP A 395 1.10 -5.41 -20.34
CA ASP A 395 0.27 -6.54 -20.78
C ASP A 395 -1.18 -6.11 -21.06
N ALA A 396 -1.76 -5.25 -20.22
CA ALA A 396 -3.11 -4.72 -20.42
C ALA A 396 -3.24 -3.82 -21.67
N LEU A 397 -2.16 -3.13 -22.06
CA LEU A 397 -2.07 -2.37 -23.30
C LEU A 397 -1.88 -3.26 -24.53
N GLY A 398 -1.21 -4.38 -24.35
CA GLY A 398 -0.69 -5.25 -25.40
C GLY A 398 0.73 -4.85 -25.80
N VAL A 399 1.65 -5.80 -25.70
CA VAL A 399 3.10 -5.60 -25.92
C VAL A 399 3.39 -4.98 -27.28
N ASP A 400 2.80 -5.52 -28.35
CA ASP A 400 2.99 -5.02 -29.72
C ASP A 400 2.50 -3.57 -29.88
N TRP A 401 1.35 -3.25 -29.29
CA TRP A 401 0.84 -1.87 -29.27
C TRP A 401 1.79 -0.94 -28.54
N PHE A 402 2.25 -1.34 -27.36
CA PHE A 402 3.18 -0.54 -26.56
C PHE A 402 4.48 -0.26 -27.32
N VAL A 403 5.12 -1.28 -27.89
CA VAL A 403 6.34 -1.14 -28.70
C VAL A 403 6.12 -0.24 -29.93
N SER A 404 4.95 -0.36 -30.60
CA SER A 404 4.59 0.50 -31.72
C SER A 404 4.48 1.96 -31.32
N GLU A 405 3.87 2.24 -30.16
CA GLU A 405 3.71 3.61 -29.66
C GLU A 405 5.03 4.24 -29.21
N LEU A 406 5.94 3.44 -28.59
CA LEU A 406 7.29 3.90 -28.26
C LEU A 406 8.03 4.35 -29.52
N LYS A 407 8.03 3.50 -30.56
CA LYS A 407 8.66 3.81 -31.86
C LYS A 407 8.05 5.05 -32.51
N ALA A 408 6.73 5.19 -32.47
CA ALA A 408 6.04 6.35 -33.05
C ALA A 408 6.39 7.67 -32.34
N LYS A 409 6.71 7.60 -31.05
CA LYS A 409 7.17 8.77 -30.25
C LYS A 409 8.69 8.95 -30.24
N GLY A 410 9.46 8.07 -30.87
CA GLY A 410 10.92 8.12 -30.82
C GLY A 410 11.52 7.78 -29.46
N ILE A 411 10.78 7.05 -28.62
CA ILE A 411 11.25 6.53 -27.35
C ILE A 411 11.97 5.20 -27.60
N ASP A 412 13.14 5.01 -27.01
CA ASP A 412 13.91 3.79 -27.14
C ASP A 412 13.14 2.59 -26.61
N VAL A 413 13.12 1.50 -27.39
CA VAL A 413 12.46 0.26 -26.98
C VAL A 413 13.38 -0.50 -26.03
N PRO A 414 12.96 -0.78 -24.78
CA PRO A 414 13.79 -1.52 -23.84
C PRO A 414 14.15 -2.92 -24.35
N ALA A 415 15.40 -3.35 -24.11
CA ALA A 415 15.92 -4.62 -24.62
C ALA A 415 15.13 -5.87 -24.19
N ILE A 416 14.42 -5.81 -23.07
CA ILE A 416 13.58 -6.92 -22.61
C ILE A 416 12.39 -7.16 -23.56
N MET A 417 11.91 -6.14 -24.29
CA MET A 417 10.82 -6.25 -25.27
C MET A 417 11.21 -7.13 -26.47
N ASP A 418 12.46 -7.02 -26.93
CA ASP A 418 12.96 -7.84 -28.03
C ASP A 418 13.00 -9.33 -27.65
N ARG A 419 13.31 -9.62 -26.38
CA ARG A 419 13.33 -11.00 -25.86
C ARG A 419 11.92 -11.56 -25.64
N LEU A 420 10.97 -10.70 -25.29
CA LEU A 420 9.56 -11.06 -25.07
C LEU A 420 8.85 -11.45 -26.37
N ASP A 421 9.32 -10.92 -27.51
CA ASP A 421 8.87 -11.25 -28.88
C ASP A 421 7.33 -11.23 -29.03
N GLY A 422 6.70 -10.14 -28.55
CA GLY A 422 5.25 -9.93 -28.62
C GLY A 422 4.42 -10.74 -27.61
N GLN A 423 5.04 -11.60 -26.80
CA GLN A 423 4.36 -12.32 -25.73
C GLN A 423 4.08 -11.39 -24.53
N SER A 424 3.21 -11.82 -23.61
CA SER A 424 2.93 -11.09 -22.37
C SER A 424 4.01 -11.32 -21.32
N PHE A 425 4.21 -10.33 -20.42
CA PHE A 425 5.08 -10.50 -19.26
C PHE A 425 4.55 -11.54 -18.27
N TYR A 426 3.24 -11.69 -18.18
CA TYR A 426 2.61 -12.69 -17.32
C TYR A 426 1.83 -13.72 -18.13
N THR A 427 1.88 -14.97 -17.66
CA THR A 427 1.14 -16.08 -18.22
C THR A 427 0.75 -17.07 -17.13
N VAL A 428 -0.19 -17.96 -17.42
CA VAL A 428 -0.58 -19.06 -16.51
C VAL A 428 -0.04 -20.37 -17.07
N LYS A 429 0.72 -21.11 -16.27
CA LYS A 429 1.23 -22.44 -16.61
C LYS A 429 1.04 -23.38 -15.41
N GLY A 430 0.38 -24.51 -15.62
CA GLY A 430 0.17 -25.47 -14.54
C GLY A 430 -0.55 -24.88 -13.34
N GLU A 431 -1.61 -24.11 -13.58
CA GLU A 431 -2.46 -23.47 -12.55
C GLU A 431 -1.75 -22.40 -11.69
N LYS A 432 -0.56 -21.93 -12.10
CA LYS A 432 0.21 -20.89 -11.38
C LYS A 432 0.51 -19.72 -12.31
N PRO A 433 0.48 -18.48 -11.78
CA PRO A 433 0.97 -17.33 -12.52
C PRO A 433 2.50 -17.44 -12.70
N HIS A 434 2.98 -17.08 -13.87
CA HIS A 434 4.39 -17.02 -14.22
C HIS A 434 4.70 -15.64 -14.79
N TYR A 435 5.90 -15.13 -14.48
CA TYR A 435 6.45 -13.91 -15.05
C TYR A 435 7.58 -14.22 -16.04
N PHE A 436 7.79 -13.34 -17.01
CA PHE A 436 8.89 -13.42 -17.96
C PHE A 436 10.19 -12.90 -17.35
N GLY A 437 11.21 -13.73 -17.28
CA GLY A 437 12.50 -13.41 -16.68
C GLY A 437 13.50 -12.80 -17.66
N THR A 438 14.56 -12.21 -17.11
CA THR A 438 15.69 -11.65 -17.88
C THR A 438 16.46 -12.69 -18.69
N ASP A 439 16.31 -13.97 -18.37
CA ASP A 439 16.89 -15.11 -19.11
C ASP A 439 16.03 -15.53 -20.33
N GLY A 440 14.93 -14.83 -20.61
CA GLY A 440 14.02 -15.14 -21.71
C GLY A 440 13.09 -16.31 -21.45
N LYS A 441 12.89 -16.71 -20.19
CA LYS A 441 12.02 -17.82 -19.79
C LYS A 441 10.96 -17.34 -18.81
N TYR A 442 9.88 -18.13 -18.73
CA TYR A 442 8.85 -17.90 -17.72
C TYR A 442 9.17 -18.65 -16.42
N HIS A 443 9.14 -17.93 -15.32
CA HIS A 443 9.34 -18.41 -13.97
C HIS A 443 8.06 -18.30 -13.15
N PRO A 444 7.77 -19.23 -12.23
CA PRO A 444 6.60 -19.12 -11.38
C PRO A 444 6.68 -17.87 -10.48
N VAL A 445 5.55 -17.21 -10.27
CA VAL A 445 5.45 -16.17 -9.25
C VAL A 445 5.42 -16.87 -7.90
N GLU A 446 6.53 -16.78 -7.16
CA GLU A 446 6.63 -17.40 -5.84
C GLU A 446 5.80 -16.61 -4.82
N ARG A 447 5.08 -17.34 -3.96
CA ARG A 447 4.36 -16.78 -2.82
C ARG A 447 5.04 -17.22 -1.53
N ALA A 448 5.05 -16.36 -0.52
CA ALA A 448 5.53 -16.75 0.80
C ALA A 448 4.71 -17.92 1.36
N GLU A 449 5.31 -18.74 2.24
CA GLU A 449 4.64 -19.88 2.85
C GLU A 449 3.35 -19.43 3.58
N GLY A 450 2.24 -20.10 3.32
CA GLY A 450 0.93 -19.80 3.91
C GLY A 450 0.17 -18.65 3.23
N VAL A 451 0.72 -18.00 2.21
CA VAL A 451 0.00 -17.00 1.40
C VAL A 451 -0.84 -17.68 0.34
N LEU A 452 -2.14 -17.40 0.37
CA LEU A 452 -3.08 -17.83 -0.65
C LEU A 452 -3.84 -16.60 -1.15
N LEU A 453 -3.79 -16.36 -2.46
CA LEU A 453 -4.51 -15.27 -3.12
C LEU A 453 -5.69 -15.85 -3.92
N LEU A 454 -6.85 -15.28 -3.72
CA LEU A 454 -8.05 -15.68 -4.46
C LEU A 454 -7.92 -15.35 -5.95
N SER A 455 -7.20 -14.28 -6.30
CA SER A 455 -6.84 -13.95 -7.67
C SER A 455 -6.06 -15.06 -8.37
N ASP A 456 -5.13 -15.72 -7.69
CA ASP A 456 -4.38 -16.85 -8.26
C ASP A 456 -5.30 -18.07 -8.48
N ILE A 457 -6.21 -18.36 -7.54
CA ILE A 457 -7.22 -19.42 -7.67
C ILE A 457 -8.12 -19.18 -8.89
N LYS A 458 -8.54 -17.94 -9.12
CA LYS A 458 -9.40 -17.54 -10.25
C LYS A 458 -8.73 -17.72 -11.62
N LEU A 459 -7.40 -17.67 -11.67
CA LEU A 459 -6.66 -17.95 -12.91
C LEU A 459 -6.65 -19.44 -13.23
N ALA A 460 -6.80 -20.30 -12.23
CA ALA A 460 -6.63 -21.74 -12.33
C ALA A 460 -7.95 -22.54 -12.35
N SER A 461 -9.06 -21.94 -11.91
CA SER A 461 -10.32 -22.67 -11.74
C SER A 461 -11.54 -21.79 -11.98
N ASP A 462 -12.67 -22.44 -12.24
CA ASP A 462 -14.00 -21.84 -12.23
C ASP A 462 -14.64 -21.93 -10.85
N PRO A 463 -15.53 -21.00 -10.49
CA PRO A 463 -16.26 -21.08 -9.23
C PRO A 463 -17.23 -22.27 -9.21
N LEU A 464 -17.31 -22.96 -8.09
CA LEU A 464 -18.27 -24.06 -7.89
C LEU A 464 -19.72 -23.57 -7.86
N ILE A 465 -19.93 -22.36 -7.35
CA ILE A 465 -21.21 -21.66 -7.32
C ILE A 465 -20.97 -20.23 -7.78
N LYS A 466 -21.85 -19.73 -8.65
CA LYS A 466 -21.84 -18.35 -9.10
C LYS A 466 -23.26 -17.82 -9.15
N THR A 467 -23.46 -16.63 -8.60
CA THR A 467 -24.69 -15.84 -8.70
C THR A 467 -24.30 -14.43 -9.19
N ASP A 468 -25.26 -13.52 -9.30
CA ASP A 468 -25.00 -12.15 -9.74
C ASP A 468 -24.15 -11.35 -8.74
N SER A 469 -24.18 -11.72 -7.45
CA SER A 469 -23.54 -10.96 -6.37
C SER A 469 -22.57 -11.77 -5.51
N ALA A 470 -22.36 -13.07 -5.79
CA ALA A 470 -21.48 -13.94 -5.03
C ALA A 470 -20.90 -15.08 -5.88
N SER A 471 -19.73 -15.56 -5.45
CA SER A 471 -19.09 -16.76 -5.97
C SER A 471 -18.55 -17.64 -4.85
N VAL A 472 -18.45 -18.95 -5.07
CA VAL A 472 -17.87 -19.91 -4.12
C VAL A 472 -16.77 -20.69 -4.83
N TRP A 473 -15.59 -20.72 -4.22
CA TRP A 473 -14.36 -21.27 -4.78
C TRP A 473 -13.84 -22.41 -3.92
N ASP A 474 -13.30 -23.45 -4.54
CA ASP A 474 -12.45 -24.45 -3.87
C ASP A 474 -11.05 -23.85 -3.71
N ILE A 475 -10.62 -23.60 -2.47
CA ILE A 475 -9.32 -22.98 -2.18
C ILE A 475 -8.27 -24.00 -1.69
N GLY A 476 -8.54 -25.27 -1.90
CA GLY A 476 -7.67 -26.36 -1.43
C GLY A 476 -7.99 -26.79 0.01
N GLU A 477 -7.22 -27.77 0.52
CA GLU A 477 -7.31 -28.28 1.89
C GLU A 477 -8.75 -28.62 2.35
N HIS A 478 -9.63 -28.94 1.42
CA HIS A 478 -11.05 -29.21 1.67
C HIS A 478 -11.88 -28.00 2.15
N ILE A 479 -11.42 -26.78 1.87
CA ILE A 479 -12.06 -25.53 2.30
C ILE A 479 -12.68 -24.81 1.12
N LEU A 480 -13.88 -24.28 1.31
CA LEU A 480 -14.52 -23.37 0.36
C LEU A 480 -14.31 -21.92 0.79
N CYS A 481 -14.14 -21.04 -0.20
CA CYS A 481 -14.13 -19.59 -0.02
C CYS A 481 -15.41 -18.99 -0.63
N PHE A 482 -16.16 -18.29 0.18
CA PHE A 482 -17.30 -17.49 -0.25
C PHE A 482 -16.84 -16.06 -0.52
N GLU A 483 -17.07 -15.57 -1.74
CA GLU A 483 -16.70 -14.24 -2.20
C GLU A 483 -17.92 -13.42 -2.57
N PHE A 484 -17.99 -12.17 -2.10
CA PHE A 484 -18.91 -11.17 -2.61
C PHE A 484 -18.37 -10.55 -3.90
N THR A 485 -19.22 -10.44 -4.93
CA THR A 485 -18.84 -9.89 -6.24
C THR A 485 -19.68 -8.67 -6.67
N GLY A 486 -20.69 -8.31 -5.85
CA GLY A 486 -21.56 -7.18 -6.12
C GLY A 486 -20.90 -5.81 -5.86
N LYS A 487 -21.53 -4.74 -6.35
CA LYS A 487 -21.05 -3.36 -6.10
C LYS A 487 -21.02 -3.06 -4.60
N MET A 488 -19.87 -2.60 -4.09
CA MET A 488 -19.63 -2.36 -2.66
C MET A 488 -19.79 -3.62 -1.80
N ASN A 489 -19.82 -4.80 -2.41
CA ASN A 489 -20.12 -6.05 -1.75
C ASN A 489 -21.42 -5.98 -0.94
N ALA A 490 -22.43 -5.33 -1.52
CA ALA A 490 -23.74 -5.20 -0.93
C ALA A 490 -24.47 -6.53 -0.93
N LEU A 491 -25.25 -6.76 0.11
CA LEU A 491 -25.93 -8.03 0.40
C LEU A 491 -27.35 -7.98 -0.14
N ASP A 492 -27.71 -9.01 -0.89
CA ASP A 492 -28.99 -9.19 -1.59
C ASP A 492 -29.41 -10.66 -1.62
N GLU A 493 -30.58 -10.95 -2.23
CA GLU A 493 -31.11 -12.32 -2.33
C GLU A 493 -30.13 -13.30 -3.02
N PRO A 494 -29.42 -12.95 -4.15
CA PRO A 494 -28.39 -13.79 -4.75
C PRO A 494 -27.25 -14.17 -3.81
N VAL A 495 -26.86 -13.29 -2.89
CA VAL A 495 -25.87 -13.60 -1.85
C VAL A 495 -26.40 -14.66 -0.88
N PHE A 496 -27.65 -14.51 -0.42
CA PHE A 496 -28.26 -15.46 0.51
C PHE A 496 -28.47 -16.85 -0.11
N ASP A 497 -28.87 -16.87 -1.38
CA ASP A 497 -28.98 -18.11 -2.17
C ASP A 497 -27.63 -18.83 -2.30
N ALA A 498 -26.57 -18.07 -2.56
CA ALA A 498 -25.21 -18.61 -2.63
C ALA A 498 -24.74 -19.16 -1.28
N TYR A 499 -25.10 -18.55 -0.14
CA TYR A 499 -24.80 -19.09 1.19
C TYR A 499 -25.48 -20.46 1.43
N HIS A 500 -26.76 -20.55 1.15
CA HIS A 500 -27.50 -21.83 1.32
C HIS A 500 -26.89 -22.92 0.44
N LYS A 501 -26.58 -22.62 -0.84
CA LYS A 501 -25.93 -23.57 -1.74
C LYS A 501 -24.54 -24.00 -1.25
N ALA A 502 -23.76 -23.07 -0.68
CA ALA A 502 -22.44 -23.39 -0.13
C ALA A 502 -22.55 -24.29 1.10
N ILE A 503 -23.50 -24.01 1.98
CA ILE A 503 -23.79 -24.85 3.17
C ILE A 503 -24.25 -26.24 2.75
N ASP A 504 -25.16 -26.34 1.79
CA ASP A 504 -25.62 -27.61 1.24
C ASP A 504 -24.50 -28.42 0.60
N LEU A 505 -23.60 -27.77 -0.12
CA LEU A 505 -22.43 -28.39 -0.78
C LEU A 505 -21.45 -28.97 0.25
N ILE A 506 -21.25 -28.31 1.39
CA ILE A 506 -20.40 -28.81 2.49
C ILE A 506 -21.12 -29.92 3.28
N GLY A 507 -22.45 -29.79 3.47
CA GLY A 507 -23.27 -30.76 4.17
C GLY A 507 -22.94 -30.81 5.66
N ASP A 508 -22.63 -32.02 6.19
CA ASP A 508 -22.30 -32.22 7.61
C ASP A 508 -20.80 -32.04 7.93
N GLY A 509 -20.01 -31.56 7.00
CA GLY A 509 -18.55 -31.35 7.14
C GLY A 509 -17.71 -32.63 7.14
N LYS A 510 -18.32 -33.80 6.87
CA LYS A 510 -17.61 -35.09 6.79
C LYS A 510 -17.30 -35.51 5.36
N GLY A 511 -17.89 -34.82 4.39
CA GLY A 511 -17.67 -35.05 2.95
C GLY A 511 -16.36 -34.51 2.40
N LYS A 512 -16.38 -34.13 1.11
CA LYS A 512 -15.25 -33.55 0.43
C LYS A 512 -14.81 -32.21 1.08
N TYR A 513 -15.79 -31.37 1.44
CA TYR A 513 -15.52 -30.06 2.05
C TYR A 513 -15.81 -30.08 3.54
N LYS A 514 -15.01 -29.34 4.32
CA LYS A 514 -15.00 -29.40 5.79
C LYS A 514 -15.16 -28.04 6.45
N GLY A 515 -15.14 -26.94 5.71
CA GLY A 515 -15.26 -25.60 6.26
C GLY A 515 -15.50 -24.54 5.20
N LEU A 516 -15.89 -23.36 5.67
CA LEU A 516 -16.18 -22.19 4.84
C LEU A 516 -15.40 -20.98 5.35
N VAL A 517 -14.69 -20.31 4.44
CA VAL A 517 -14.11 -18.99 4.68
C VAL A 517 -14.92 -17.95 3.92
N VAL A 518 -15.34 -16.88 4.60
CA VAL A 518 -15.99 -15.71 3.98
C VAL A 518 -14.94 -14.64 3.80
N TYR A 519 -14.52 -14.41 2.55
CA TYR A 519 -13.46 -13.50 2.17
C TYR A 519 -13.65 -13.01 0.74
N ASN A 520 -13.17 -11.82 0.42
CA ASN A 520 -13.05 -11.30 -0.95
C ASN A 520 -11.85 -10.38 -1.07
N GLU A 521 -11.29 -10.30 -2.26
CA GLU A 521 -10.27 -9.32 -2.59
C GLU A 521 -10.93 -8.00 -3.02
N GLY A 522 -10.33 -6.85 -2.67
CA GLY A 522 -10.87 -5.53 -2.99
C GLY A 522 -10.63 -4.51 -1.90
N ALA A 523 -11.44 -3.43 -1.86
CA ALA A 523 -11.25 -2.34 -0.92
C ALA A 523 -11.98 -2.55 0.43
N HIS A 524 -13.05 -3.37 0.44
CA HIS A 524 -13.93 -3.53 1.59
C HIS A 524 -14.50 -4.93 1.66
N PHE A 525 -14.79 -5.40 2.87
CA PHE A 525 -15.46 -6.66 3.09
C PHE A 525 -16.92 -6.61 2.64
N SER A 526 -17.73 -5.72 3.22
CA SER A 526 -19.11 -5.48 2.79
C SER A 526 -19.65 -4.17 3.37
N ALA A 527 -20.37 -3.40 2.56
CA ALA A 527 -21.08 -2.21 2.99
C ALA A 527 -22.47 -2.51 3.63
N GLY A 528 -22.85 -3.79 3.74
CA GLY A 528 -24.13 -4.21 4.28
C GLY A 528 -25.24 -4.36 3.23
N ALA A 529 -26.50 -4.27 3.66
CA ALA A 529 -27.67 -4.48 2.80
C ALA A 529 -27.71 -3.55 1.59
N ASN A 530 -28.22 -4.04 0.46
CA ASN A 530 -28.50 -3.22 -0.72
C ASN A 530 -29.69 -2.29 -0.47
N LEU A 531 -29.42 -1.17 0.22
CA LEU A 531 -30.45 -0.19 0.59
C LEU A 531 -31.14 0.46 -0.63
N ALA A 532 -30.49 0.54 -1.77
CA ALA A 532 -31.10 1.11 -2.97
C ALA A 532 -32.29 0.27 -3.43
N MET A 533 -32.15 -1.05 -3.45
CA MET A 533 -33.27 -1.97 -3.77
C MET A 533 -34.40 -1.88 -2.75
N ALA A 534 -34.08 -1.85 -1.46
CA ALA A 534 -35.07 -1.72 -0.40
C ALA A 534 -35.86 -0.41 -0.49
N ILE A 535 -35.18 0.72 -0.74
CA ILE A 535 -35.82 2.03 -0.91
C ILE A 535 -36.71 2.05 -2.15
N GLU A 536 -36.27 1.47 -3.25
CA GLU A 536 -37.07 1.38 -4.48
C GLU A 536 -38.34 0.54 -4.26
N ALA A 537 -38.20 -0.61 -3.60
CA ALA A 537 -39.33 -1.46 -3.25
C ALA A 537 -40.35 -0.74 -2.35
N MET A 538 -39.86 -0.02 -1.33
CA MET A 538 -40.72 0.78 -0.43
C MET A 538 -41.45 1.89 -1.18
N LYS A 539 -40.77 2.66 -2.06
CA LYS A 539 -41.38 3.71 -2.88
C LYS A 539 -42.44 3.16 -3.83
N ALA A 540 -42.26 1.92 -4.29
CA ALA A 540 -43.21 1.24 -5.17
C ALA A 540 -44.35 0.52 -4.39
N GLY A 541 -44.36 0.62 -3.05
CA GLY A 541 -45.36 -0.05 -2.20
C GLY A 541 -45.18 -1.59 -2.10
N ARG A 542 -44.02 -2.12 -2.54
CA ARG A 542 -43.70 -3.56 -2.53
C ARG A 542 -43.06 -3.96 -1.21
N PHE A 543 -43.80 -3.82 -0.13
CA PHE A 543 -43.32 -4.15 1.24
C PHE A 543 -43.00 -5.63 1.44
N GLU A 544 -43.62 -6.52 0.69
CA GLU A 544 -43.32 -7.95 0.72
C GLU A 544 -41.90 -8.27 0.21
N ASP A 545 -41.37 -7.48 -0.75
CA ASP A 545 -39.99 -7.63 -1.22
C ASP A 545 -39.01 -7.25 -0.12
N VAL A 546 -39.31 -6.21 0.65
CA VAL A 546 -38.52 -5.82 1.82
C VAL A 546 -38.57 -6.89 2.91
N ALA A 547 -39.74 -7.43 3.16
CA ALA A 547 -39.92 -8.53 4.15
C ALA A 547 -39.13 -9.79 3.74
N ARG A 548 -39.10 -10.14 2.43
CA ARG A 548 -38.30 -11.27 1.92
C ARG A 548 -36.81 -11.01 2.12
N LEU A 549 -36.34 -9.81 1.80
CA LEU A 549 -34.92 -9.44 1.99
C LEU A 549 -34.51 -9.57 3.48
N VAL A 550 -35.34 -9.05 4.37
CA VAL A 550 -35.08 -9.16 5.83
C VAL A 550 -35.07 -10.59 6.28
N LYS A 551 -36.10 -11.37 5.91
CA LYS A 551 -36.21 -12.79 6.28
C LYS A 551 -35.07 -13.64 5.69
N GLY A 552 -34.76 -13.45 4.41
CA GLY A 552 -33.65 -14.16 3.74
C GLY A 552 -32.31 -13.96 4.41
N GLY A 553 -31.98 -12.71 4.80
CA GLY A 553 -30.75 -12.42 5.56
C GLY A 553 -30.75 -13.07 6.95
N GLN A 554 -31.88 -13.06 7.68
CA GLN A 554 -32.01 -13.74 8.98
C GLN A 554 -31.80 -15.26 8.84
N GLU A 555 -32.42 -15.89 7.86
CA GLU A 555 -32.29 -17.31 7.59
C GLU A 555 -30.86 -17.70 7.20
N ALA A 556 -30.24 -16.93 6.28
CA ALA A 556 -28.86 -17.15 5.84
C ALA A 556 -27.85 -17.03 6.99
N TYR A 557 -28.00 -16.04 7.85
CA TYR A 557 -27.07 -15.85 8.97
C TYR A 557 -27.27 -16.89 10.08
N MET A 558 -28.48 -17.29 10.31
CA MET A 558 -28.75 -18.40 11.23
C MET A 558 -28.22 -19.73 10.68
N ALA A 559 -28.28 -19.94 9.37
CA ALA A 559 -27.68 -21.10 8.73
C ALA A 559 -26.13 -21.11 8.86
N LEU A 560 -25.48 -19.97 8.71
CA LEU A 560 -24.03 -19.82 8.96
C LEU A 560 -23.69 -20.12 10.44
N LYS A 561 -24.45 -19.54 11.38
CA LYS A 561 -24.19 -19.66 12.81
C LYS A 561 -24.33 -21.10 13.32
N PHE A 562 -25.25 -21.88 12.77
CA PHE A 562 -25.52 -23.25 13.17
C PHE A 562 -25.06 -24.29 12.15
N ALA A 563 -24.15 -23.87 11.22
CA ALA A 563 -23.52 -24.81 10.32
C ALA A 563 -22.79 -25.91 11.11
N PRO A 564 -22.87 -27.19 10.68
CA PRO A 564 -22.20 -28.29 11.39
C PRO A 564 -20.71 -28.40 11.06
N PHE A 565 -20.12 -27.35 10.55
CA PHE A 565 -18.70 -27.21 10.17
C PHE A 565 -18.20 -25.80 10.48
N PRO A 566 -16.89 -25.59 10.61
CA PRO A 566 -16.32 -24.27 10.88
C PRO A 566 -16.61 -23.24 9.79
N VAL A 567 -17.06 -22.06 10.20
CA VAL A 567 -17.22 -20.88 9.35
C VAL A 567 -16.34 -19.76 9.89
N VAL A 568 -15.41 -19.28 9.06
CA VAL A 568 -14.46 -18.21 9.42
C VAL A 568 -14.67 -17.02 8.50
N ALA A 569 -14.75 -15.82 9.06
CA ALA A 569 -14.75 -14.59 8.27
C ALA A 569 -13.39 -13.88 8.36
N ALA A 570 -12.87 -13.44 7.22
CA ALA A 570 -11.63 -12.68 7.12
C ALA A 570 -11.90 -11.24 6.61
N PRO A 571 -12.46 -10.35 7.46
CA PRO A 571 -12.82 -9.01 7.06
C PRO A 571 -11.61 -8.08 6.96
N PHE A 572 -11.70 -7.12 6.03
CA PHE A 572 -10.78 -6.01 5.87
C PHE A 572 -11.54 -4.77 5.39
N GLY A 573 -10.95 -3.58 5.56
CA GLY A 573 -11.62 -2.33 5.22
C GLY A 573 -12.96 -2.22 5.94
N MET A 574 -14.02 -1.84 5.23
CA MET A 574 -15.35 -1.68 5.83
C MET A 574 -16.12 -3.02 5.90
N ALA A 575 -16.63 -3.34 7.07
CA ALA A 575 -17.59 -4.40 7.35
C ALA A 575 -18.76 -3.78 8.13
N LEU A 576 -19.73 -3.19 7.41
CA LEU A 576 -20.75 -2.32 7.99
C LEU A 576 -22.15 -2.95 7.91
N GLY A 577 -23.02 -2.61 8.89
CA GLY A 577 -24.41 -3.07 8.91
C GLY A 577 -24.49 -4.59 8.80
N GLY A 578 -25.21 -5.09 7.78
CA GLY A 578 -25.28 -6.53 7.50
C GLY A 578 -23.93 -7.20 7.31
N GLY A 579 -22.90 -6.50 6.77
CA GLY A 579 -21.53 -7.01 6.72
C GLY A 579 -20.91 -7.22 8.11
N CYS A 580 -21.22 -6.36 9.07
CA CYS A 580 -20.86 -6.56 10.48
C CYS A 580 -21.68 -7.70 11.11
N GLU A 581 -22.96 -7.83 10.74
CA GLU A 581 -23.81 -8.91 11.25
C GLU A 581 -23.30 -10.29 10.83
N ILE A 582 -22.68 -10.45 9.63
CA ILE A 582 -21.98 -11.70 9.26
C ILE A 582 -20.93 -12.05 10.30
N LEU A 583 -20.09 -11.08 10.69
CA LEU A 583 -19.02 -11.32 11.67
C LEU A 583 -19.53 -11.77 13.03
N LEU A 584 -20.78 -11.45 13.35
CA LEU A 584 -21.43 -11.86 14.58
C LEU A 584 -22.04 -13.27 14.51
N HIS A 585 -22.16 -13.84 13.31
CA HIS A 585 -22.80 -15.15 13.06
C HIS A 585 -21.84 -16.24 12.57
N VAL A 586 -20.53 -15.99 12.59
CA VAL A 586 -19.50 -16.99 12.26
C VAL A 586 -18.78 -17.47 13.51
N ASP A 587 -18.11 -18.63 13.44
CA ASP A 587 -17.39 -19.22 14.56
C ASP A 587 -16.14 -18.42 14.93
N HIS A 588 -15.42 -17.91 13.93
CA HIS A 588 -14.21 -17.12 14.14
C HIS A 588 -14.10 -15.95 13.16
N VAL A 589 -13.50 -14.85 13.63
CA VAL A 589 -13.21 -13.67 12.82
C VAL A 589 -11.72 -13.42 12.84
N GLN A 590 -11.07 -13.57 11.69
CA GLN A 590 -9.68 -13.20 11.48
C GLN A 590 -9.62 -11.83 10.79
N ALA A 591 -9.71 -10.77 11.58
CA ALA A 591 -9.78 -9.41 11.06
C ALA A 591 -8.40 -8.88 10.64
N HIS A 592 -8.35 -8.20 9.51
CA HIS A 592 -7.21 -7.36 9.14
C HIS A 592 -7.06 -6.19 10.14
N ALA A 593 -5.84 -5.74 10.39
CA ALA A 593 -5.54 -4.69 11.37
C ALA A 593 -6.28 -3.35 11.11
N GLU A 594 -6.61 -3.06 9.86
CA GLU A 594 -7.34 -1.85 9.45
C GLU A 594 -8.83 -2.12 9.17
N THR A 595 -9.41 -3.15 9.78
CA THR A 595 -10.85 -3.41 9.67
C THR A 595 -11.67 -2.38 10.42
N TYR A 596 -12.63 -1.78 9.74
CA TYR A 596 -13.62 -0.86 10.30
C TYR A 596 -14.99 -1.54 10.29
N ALA A 597 -15.39 -2.11 11.43
CA ALA A 597 -16.62 -2.88 11.57
C ALA A 597 -17.61 -2.18 12.50
N GLY A 598 -18.90 -2.27 12.19
CA GLY A 598 -19.93 -1.70 13.04
C GLY A 598 -21.35 -1.84 12.52
N LEU A 599 -22.30 -1.80 13.47
CA LEU A 599 -23.73 -1.69 13.20
C LEU A 599 -24.05 -0.21 13.03
N VAL A 600 -24.29 0.22 11.79
CA VAL A 600 -24.41 1.63 11.39
C VAL A 600 -25.85 2.02 11.00
N GLU A 601 -26.79 1.11 11.13
CA GLU A 601 -28.18 1.23 10.67
C GLU A 601 -28.90 2.45 11.24
N VAL A 602 -28.67 2.80 12.50
CA VAL A 602 -29.27 3.97 13.17
C VAL A 602 -28.90 5.28 12.45
N GLY A 603 -27.70 5.34 11.87
CA GLY A 603 -27.24 6.51 11.10
C GLY A 603 -28.06 6.79 9.83
N VAL A 604 -28.82 5.81 9.36
CA VAL A 604 -29.74 5.91 8.20
C VAL A 604 -31.21 5.67 8.57
N GLY A 605 -31.54 5.73 9.87
CA GLY A 605 -32.92 5.61 10.36
C GLY A 605 -33.44 4.18 10.39
N LEU A 606 -32.58 3.18 10.42
CA LEU A 606 -32.92 1.75 10.50
C LEU A 606 -32.39 1.13 11.81
N ILE A 607 -32.72 -0.14 12.01
CA ILE A 607 -32.15 -0.99 13.07
C ILE A 607 -31.46 -2.21 12.42
N PRO A 608 -30.46 -2.82 13.09
CA PRO A 608 -29.86 -4.07 12.64
C PRO A 608 -30.92 -5.16 12.51
N GLY A 609 -31.22 -5.55 11.26
CA GLY A 609 -32.38 -6.39 10.94
C GLY A 609 -32.06 -7.88 10.86
N TRP A 610 -30.78 -8.26 10.76
CA TRP A 610 -30.35 -9.65 10.54
C TRP A 610 -29.73 -10.30 11.79
N GLY A 611 -30.03 -9.75 12.97
CA GLY A 611 -29.68 -10.34 14.27
C GLY A 611 -28.59 -9.59 15.03
N GLY A 612 -28.05 -8.50 14.51
CA GLY A 612 -26.94 -7.78 15.13
C GLY A 612 -27.21 -7.33 16.57
N CYS A 613 -28.41 -6.79 16.85
CA CYS A 613 -28.78 -6.38 18.21
C CYS A 613 -28.78 -7.59 19.18
N LYS A 614 -29.34 -8.70 18.77
CA LYS A 614 -29.38 -9.94 19.58
C LYS A 614 -27.97 -10.47 19.84
N GLU A 615 -27.14 -10.58 18.79
CA GLU A 615 -25.80 -11.14 18.91
C GLU A 615 -24.87 -10.25 19.76
N MET A 616 -25.00 -8.94 19.68
CA MET A 616 -24.26 -8.02 20.56
C MET A 616 -24.68 -8.17 22.02
N LEU A 617 -25.98 -8.33 22.29
CA LEU A 617 -26.47 -8.56 23.65
C LEU A 617 -25.95 -9.88 24.24
N LEU A 618 -26.00 -10.95 23.45
CA LEU A 618 -25.50 -12.27 23.89
C LEU A 618 -24.00 -12.23 24.20
N ARG A 619 -23.19 -11.56 23.36
CA ARG A 619 -21.75 -11.38 23.58
C ARG A 619 -21.44 -10.51 24.82
N TYR A 620 -22.22 -9.46 25.04
CA TYR A 620 -22.12 -8.65 26.26
C TYR A 620 -22.41 -9.49 27.51
N GLN A 621 -23.51 -10.23 27.53
CA GLN A 621 -23.87 -11.10 28.65
C GLN A 621 -22.83 -12.18 28.93
N ALA A 622 -22.28 -12.82 27.87
CA ALA A 622 -21.23 -13.81 28.01
C ALA A 622 -19.94 -13.23 28.63
N ARG A 623 -19.59 -11.97 28.27
CA ARG A 623 -18.44 -11.27 28.84
C ARG A 623 -18.61 -10.91 30.32
N GLU A 624 -19.81 -10.53 30.72
CA GLU A 624 -20.10 -10.19 32.13
C GLU A 624 -20.20 -11.45 33.02
N ALA A 625 -20.50 -12.62 32.43
CA ALA A 625 -20.62 -13.87 33.16
C ALA A 625 -19.29 -14.65 33.31
N GLY A 626 -18.25 -14.32 32.56
CA GLY A 626 -16.93 -14.96 32.59
C GLY A 626 -15.81 -14.03 32.99
#